data_26e2df3c0ab171dd3ffebc05f0650f47
#
_entry.id   26e2df3c0ab171dd3ffebc05f0650f47
#
_cell.length_a   1.000
_cell.length_b   1.000
_cell.length_c   1.000
_cell.angle_alpha   90.00
_cell.angle_beta   90.00
_cell.angle_gamma   90.00
#
_symmetry.space_group_name_H-M   'P 1'
#
loop_
_entity.id
_entity.type
_entity.pdbx_description
1 polymer ?
#
loop_
_entity_poly.entity_id
_entity_poly.type
_entity_poly.pdbx_seq_one_letter_code
_entity_poly.pdbx_strand_id
1 'polypeptide(L)'
;MKQKTVFCCSECGNETVKWSGRCLACGAWDSLVEVKTDVRGKGSAKNAARSAVIKKPKLISELGTETEMRFSTGIGEFDRVLGGGAVRGSLVLVGGAPGIGKSTLLLQLCGLTEDGQKILYVTGEESERQLKMRAQRLGVDKGEIYVLAETGLTEVMENVETLSPDIVIIDSIQTMFDADISSAPGSISQVRECTMSIMRLTKEKGFTTFVIGHINKEGSIAGPKVLEHMVDCVLYFEGERSTSFRILRAGKNRFGSTNEIGVFEMNDKGLKELKNPSEILLSGRPQNAPGTCVTCVIEGSRPILAEIQALIAPAAYNSGRRSSNGIDYNRATLLLAVLEKRGGMSVSACDAYINVIGGLELDEPAADLATLLAIASSFRDLPLGRDLAAVGEVGLSGEIRSVSNLNSRLSEIARLGFKRCVIPAHVKDDIRKPDGLELISVKDIREAIKATLG
;
A
#
# COMPACT_ATOMS: atom_id res chain seq x y z
N MET A 1 17.05 -46.21 -1.92
CA MET A 1 16.06 -45.17 -1.55
C MET A 1 15.12 -44.95 -2.72
N LYS A 2 13.81 -45.12 -2.55
CA LYS A 2 12.86 -44.87 -3.64
C LYS A 2 12.50 -43.38 -3.60
N GLN A 3 12.97 -42.61 -4.57
CA GLN A 3 12.54 -41.22 -4.80
C GLN A 3 11.15 -41.26 -5.38
N LYS A 4 10.26 -40.46 -4.81
CA LYS A 4 8.91 -40.25 -5.35
C LYS A 4 8.87 -38.84 -5.94
N THR A 5 8.56 -38.74 -7.20
CA THR A 5 8.35 -37.46 -7.91
C THR A 5 6.94 -36.96 -7.63
N VAL A 6 6.80 -35.72 -7.20
CA VAL A 6 5.53 -34.98 -7.05
C VAL A 6 5.65 -33.69 -7.85
N PHE A 7 4.53 -33.22 -8.42
CA PHE A 7 4.47 -31.96 -9.11
C PHE A 7 3.76 -30.94 -8.22
N CYS A 8 4.43 -29.82 -7.92
CA CYS A 8 3.91 -28.75 -7.09
C CYS A 8 3.60 -27.51 -7.96
N CYS A 9 2.42 -26.94 -7.80
CA CYS A 9 2.03 -25.74 -8.50
C CYS A 9 2.75 -24.51 -7.95
N SER A 10 3.44 -23.75 -8.81
CA SER A 10 4.15 -22.51 -8.44
C SER A 10 3.21 -21.41 -7.97
N GLU A 11 1.94 -21.44 -8.37
CA GLU A 11 0.96 -20.40 -8.07
C GLU A 11 0.16 -20.66 -6.79
N CYS A 12 -0.21 -21.91 -6.50
CA CYS A 12 -1.08 -22.22 -5.36
C CYS A 12 -0.53 -23.28 -4.41
N GLY A 13 0.65 -23.86 -4.71
CA GLY A 13 1.26 -24.90 -3.88
C GLY A 13 0.55 -26.27 -3.90
N ASN A 14 -0.45 -26.45 -4.75
CA ASN A 14 -1.15 -27.74 -4.85
C ASN A 14 -0.21 -28.84 -5.37
N GLU A 15 -0.14 -29.95 -4.65
CA GLU A 15 0.71 -31.09 -5.00
C GLU A 15 -0.09 -32.16 -5.76
N THR A 16 0.46 -32.64 -6.87
CA THR A 16 -0.12 -33.71 -7.66
C THR A 16 0.93 -34.79 -7.97
N VAL A 17 0.50 -36.04 -8.05
CA VAL A 17 1.41 -37.17 -8.41
C VAL A 17 1.60 -37.30 -9.92
N LYS A 18 0.86 -36.55 -10.72
CA LYS A 18 0.97 -36.53 -12.18
C LYS A 18 1.08 -35.11 -12.68
N TRP A 19 1.97 -34.87 -13.62
CA TRP A 19 2.05 -33.60 -14.31
C TRP A 19 0.81 -33.38 -15.19
N SER A 20 0.32 -32.15 -15.20
CA SER A 20 -0.73 -31.68 -16.11
C SER A 20 -0.37 -30.25 -16.55
N GLY A 21 -0.72 -29.88 -17.79
CA GLY A 21 -0.45 -28.53 -18.30
C GLY A 21 -1.23 -27.42 -17.57
N ARG A 22 -2.18 -27.79 -16.70
CA ARG A 22 -3.00 -26.86 -15.92
C ARG A 22 -3.16 -27.39 -14.49
N CYS A 23 -2.98 -26.52 -13.51
CA CYS A 23 -3.24 -26.86 -12.11
C CYS A 23 -4.73 -27.06 -11.87
N LEU A 24 -5.12 -28.21 -11.32
CA LEU A 24 -6.53 -28.55 -11.05
C LEU A 24 -7.14 -27.74 -9.89
N ALA A 25 -6.29 -27.18 -9.01
CA ALA A 25 -6.75 -26.41 -7.85
C ALA A 25 -6.97 -24.93 -8.16
N CYS A 26 -6.02 -24.26 -8.83
CA CYS A 26 -6.11 -22.82 -9.10
C CYS A 26 -6.36 -22.49 -10.57
N GLY A 27 -6.27 -23.47 -11.47
CA GLY A 27 -6.52 -23.28 -12.89
C GLY A 27 -5.35 -22.65 -13.67
N ALA A 28 -4.22 -22.33 -13.04
CA ALA A 28 -3.06 -21.75 -13.69
C ALA A 28 -2.44 -22.73 -14.69
N TRP A 29 -2.06 -22.21 -15.87
CA TRP A 29 -1.38 -22.98 -16.91
C TRP A 29 0.13 -22.98 -16.68
N ASP A 30 0.80 -24.08 -17.04
CA ASP A 30 2.26 -24.28 -17.03
C ASP A 30 2.94 -23.98 -15.67
N SER A 31 2.19 -24.18 -14.58
CA SER A 31 2.56 -23.83 -13.22
C SER A 31 3.01 -25.04 -12.37
N LEU A 32 3.06 -26.25 -12.92
CA LEU A 32 3.43 -27.46 -12.20
C LEU A 32 4.92 -27.78 -12.39
N VAL A 33 5.68 -27.61 -11.31
CA VAL A 33 7.14 -27.87 -11.25
C VAL A 33 7.40 -29.23 -10.59
N GLU A 34 8.31 -30.03 -11.17
CA GLU A 34 8.71 -31.32 -10.64
C GLU A 34 9.54 -31.14 -9.36
N VAL A 35 9.08 -31.76 -8.27
CA VAL A 35 9.80 -31.81 -6.97
C VAL A 35 10.11 -33.27 -6.61
N LYS A 36 11.37 -33.59 -6.41
CA LYS A 36 11.81 -34.90 -5.96
C LYS A 36 11.80 -34.97 -4.45
N THR A 37 10.92 -35.77 -3.87
CA THR A 37 10.82 -35.99 -2.43
C THR A 37 11.46 -37.31 -2.03
N ASP A 38 12.38 -37.28 -1.08
CA ASP A 38 12.93 -38.49 -0.45
C ASP A 38 11.93 -39.05 0.57
N VAL A 39 11.43 -40.26 0.28
CA VAL A 39 10.54 -40.96 1.21
C VAL A 39 11.40 -41.48 2.36
N ARG A 40 11.59 -40.69 3.42
CA ARG A 40 12.04 -41.22 4.72
C ARG A 40 10.89 -42.03 5.32
N GLY A 41 11.24 -43.28 5.67
CA GLY A 41 10.29 -44.25 6.17
C GLY A 41 9.52 -43.74 7.39
N LYS A 42 8.26 -44.17 7.49
CA LYS A 42 7.42 -44.01 8.67
C LYS A 42 8.14 -44.56 9.91
N GLY A 43 8.93 -43.71 10.57
CA GLY A 43 9.41 -43.94 11.93
C GLY A 43 8.27 -43.59 12.87
N SER A 44 7.84 -44.56 13.59
CA SER A 44 6.97 -44.56 14.77
C SER A 44 6.77 -43.18 15.40
N ALA A 45 5.65 -42.52 15.09
CA ALA A 45 5.12 -41.44 15.89
C ALA A 45 4.65 -42.03 17.24
N LYS A 46 5.52 -42.03 18.24
CA LYS A 46 5.12 -42.19 19.63
C LYS A 46 4.31 -40.96 20.03
N ASN A 47 3.05 -41.20 20.24
CA ASN A 47 2.06 -40.42 20.96
C ASN A 47 2.65 -39.36 21.90
N ALA A 48 2.78 -38.13 21.43
CA ALA A 48 2.51 -36.97 22.24
C ALA A 48 1.06 -36.52 21.91
N ALA A 49 0.10 -37.26 22.45
CA ALA A 49 -1.26 -36.77 22.57
C ALA A 49 -1.21 -35.55 23.51
N ARG A 50 -0.85 -34.37 22.99
CA ARG A 50 -1.29 -33.12 23.61
C ARG A 50 -2.80 -33.27 23.67
N SER A 51 -3.35 -33.36 24.90
CA SER A 51 -4.77 -33.34 25.17
C SER A 51 -5.33 -32.02 24.59
N ALA A 52 -5.80 -32.07 23.39
CA ALA A 52 -6.56 -30.99 22.81
C ALA A 52 -7.80 -30.84 23.71
N VAL A 53 -7.82 -29.82 24.52
CA VAL A 53 -9.01 -29.40 25.25
C VAL A 53 -10.08 -29.17 24.19
N ILE A 54 -11.03 -30.08 24.08
CA ILE A 54 -12.15 -29.98 23.14
C ILE A 54 -12.93 -28.75 23.57
N LYS A 55 -12.72 -27.62 22.88
CA LYS A 55 -13.48 -26.39 23.13
C LYS A 55 -14.94 -26.65 22.78
N LYS A 56 -15.82 -26.59 23.77
CA LYS A 56 -17.26 -26.70 23.54
C LYS A 56 -17.76 -25.44 22.83
N PRO A 57 -18.71 -25.56 21.88
CA PRO A 57 -19.34 -24.41 21.27
C PRO A 57 -20.06 -23.58 22.36
N LYS A 58 -19.96 -22.25 22.25
CA LYS A 58 -20.64 -21.30 23.14
C LYS A 58 -21.64 -20.51 22.33
N LEU A 59 -22.75 -20.11 22.92
CA LEU A 59 -23.70 -19.18 22.32
C LEU A 59 -23.01 -17.82 22.13
N ILE A 60 -23.28 -17.12 21.02
CA ILE A 60 -22.70 -15.81 20.74
C ILE A 60 -23.05 -14.78 21.83
N SER A 61 -24.21 -14.92 22.46
CA SER A 61 -24.68 -14.10 23.60
C SER A 61 -23.92 -14.36 24.90
N GLU A 62 -23.23 -15.52 25.00
CA GLU A 62 -22.40 -15.89 26.17
C GLU A 62 -20.94 -15.47 25.99
N LEU A 63 -20.57 -15.07 24.74
CA LEU A 63 -19.27 -14.48 24.46
C LEU A 63 -19.33 -13.05 24.99
N GLY A 64 -18.56 -12.77 26.05
CA GLY A 64 -18.41 -11.39 26.51
C GLY A 64 -17.95 -10.52 25.33
N THR A 65 -18.52 -9.35 25.19
CA THR A 65 -17.99 -8.28 24.34
C THR A 65 -16.72 -7.74 25.02
N GLU A 66 -15.68 -8.58 25.09
CA GLU A 66 -14.35 -8.06 25.37
C GLU A 66 -14.05 -7.14 24.20
N THR A 67 -14.03 -5.84 24.46
CA THR A 67 -13.54 -4.83 23.54
C THR A 67 -12.24 -5.35 22.99
N GLU A 68 -12.12 -5.47 21.65
CA GLU A 68 -10.86 -5.85 21.00
C GLU A 68 -9.75 -5.04 21.64
N MET A 69 -8.85 -5.70 22.39
CA MET A 69 -7.77 -5.01 23.08
C MET A 69 -6.79 -4.52 22.04
N ARG A 70 -6.95 -3.27 21.64
CA ARG A 70 -6.02 -2.57 20.74
C ARG A 70 -4.95 -1.90 21.57
N PHE A 71 -3.76 -1.83 21.00
CA PHE A 71 -2.68 -1.01 21.52
C PHE A 71 -2.12 -0.12 20.41
N SER A 72 -1.63 1.05 20.78
CA SER A 72 -0.96 1.94 19.85
C SER A 72 0.44 1.40 19.53
N THR A 73 0.81 1.46 18.26
CA THR A 73 2.17 1.15 17.81
C THR A 73 3.14 2.30 18.06
N GLY A 74 2.65 3.45 18.54
CA GLY A 74 3.42 4.69 18.66
C GLY A 74 3.61 5.45 17.35
N ILE A 75 3.11 4.91 16.22
CA ILE A 75 3.20 5.49 14.88
C ILE A 75 1.77 5.76 14.40
N GLY A 76 1.33 7.02 14.43
CA GLY A 76 -0.06 7.40 14.19
C GLY A 76 -0.55 7.04 12.78
N GLU A 77 0.27 7.19 11.75
CA GLU A 77 -0.08 6.80 10.39
C GLU A 77 -0.14 5.27 10.23
N PHE A 78 0.61 4.51 11.02
CA PHE A 78 0.51 3.05 11.05
C PHE A 78 -0.75 2.60 11.79
N ASP A 79 -1.02 3.19 12.96
CA ASP A 79 -2.23 2.92 13.73
C ASP A 79 -3.51 3.21 12.92
N ARG A 80 -3.50 4.29 12.13
CA ARG A 80 -4.59 4.63 11.21
C ARG A 80 -4.91 3.48 10.25
N VAL A 81 -3.89 2.94 9.57
CA VAL A 81 -4.07 1.85 8.59
C VAL A 81 -4.50 0.55 9.27
N LEU A 82 -4.08 0.34 10.51
CA LEU A 82 -4.53 -0.80 11.32
C LEU A 82 -5.98 -0.64 11.82
N GLY A 83 -6.58 0.55 11.66
CA GLY A 83 -7.95 0.85 12.12
C GLY A 83 -8.01 1.32 13.57
N GLY A 84 -6.99 2.05 14.02
CA GLY A 84 -6.86 2.63 15.35
C GLY A 84 -5.91 1.89 16.29
N GLY A 85 -4.97 1.13 15.74
CA GLY A 85 -3.95 0.39 16.48
C GLY A 85 -3.95 -1.10 16.22
N ALA A 86 -2.93 -1.79 16.70
CA ALA A 86 -2.77 -3.24 16.53
C ALA A 86 -3.68 -4.00 17.51
N VAL A 87 -4.30 -5.10 17.04
CA VAL A 87 -5.20 -5.93 17.85
C VAL A 87 -4.40 -7.08 18.48
N ARG A 88 -4.55 -7.31 19.79
CA ARG A 88 -3.90 -8.43 20.49
C ARG A 88 -4.36 -9.77 19.90
N GLY A 89 -3.44 -10.70 19.75
CA GLY A 89 -3.73 -12.00 19.16
C GLY A 89 -3.90 -11.99 17.64
N SER A 90 -3.58 -10.88 16.98
CA SER A 90 -3.64 -10.76 15.51
C SER A 90 -2.31 -11.05 14.84
N LEU A 91 -2.40 -11.51 13.59
CA LEU A 91 -1.26 -11.67 12.69
C LEU A 91 -1.39 -10.69 11.53
N VAL A 92 -0.41 -9.77 11.45
CA VAL A 92 -0.34 -8.69 10.46
C VAL A 92 0.79 -8.98 9.48
N LEU A 93 0.49 -9.07 8.20
CA LEU A 93 1.47 -9.20 7.12
C LEU A 93 1.80 -7.82 6.55
N VAL A 94 3.08 -7.47 6.53
CA VAL A 94 3.59 -6.25 5.90
C VAL A 94 4.33 -6.62 4.63
N GLY A 95 3.69 -6.44 3.47
CA GLY A 95 4.21 -6.72 2.15
C GLY A 95 4.82 -5.49 1.48
N GLY A 96 5.68 -5.69 0.48
CA GLY A 96 6.25 -4.60 -0.30
C GLY A 96 7.58 -4.98 -0.95
N ALA A 97 8.03 -4.15 -1.91
CA ALA A 97 9.29 -4.35 -2.62
C ALA A 97 10.49 -4.39 -1.64
N PRO A 98 11.58 -5.11 -1.98
CA PRO A 98 12.82 -5.07 -1.19
C PRO A 98 13.36 -3.63 -1.10
N GLY A 99 13.76 -3.21 0.12
CA GLY A 99 14.32 -1.87 0.37
C GLY A 99 13.28 -0.75 0.45
N ILE A 100 11.96 -1.02 0.44
CA ILE A 100 10.92 0.01 0.53
C ILE A 100 10.78 0.62 1.94
N GLY A 101 11.23 -0.08 3.00
CA GLY A 101 11.19 0.41 4.37
C GLY A 101 10.45 -0.48 5.38
N LYS A 102 10.00 -1.68 5.01
CA LYS A 102 9.24 -2.60 5.89
C LYS A 102 9.95 -2.88 7.22
N SER A 103 11.19 -3.38 7.15
CA SER A 103 12.01 -3.67 8.34
C SER A 103 12.33 -2.42 9.14
N THR A 104 12.46 -1.25 8.49
CA THR A 104 12.65 0.04 9.14
C THR A 104 11.43 0.43 9.96
N LEU A 105 10.23 0.31 9.38
CA LEU A 105 8.97 0.62 10.07
C LEU A 105 8.79 -0.24 11.32
N LEU A 106 8.96 -1.58 11.18
CA LEU A 106 8.76 -2.49 12.29
C LEU A 106 9.86 -2.36 13.37
N LEU A 107 11.07 -2.01 12.99
CA LEU A 107 12.13 -1.73 13.98
C LEU A 107 11.86 -0.42 14.72
N GLN A 108 11.35 0.63 14.04
CA GLN A 108 10.93 1.87 14.71
C GLN A 108 9.74 1.65 15.65
N LEU A 109 8.78 0.77 15.28
CA LEU A 109 7.71 0.33 16.16
C LEU A 109 8.26 -0.20 17.49
N CYS A 110 9.31 -1.01 17.46
CA CYS A 110 9.92 -1.56 18.68
C CYS A 110 10.37 -0.48 19.67
N GLY A 111 10.80 0.68 19.19
CA GLY A 111 11.25 1.78 20.03
C GLY A 111 10.15 2.76 20.47
N LEU A 112 8.94 2.61 19.92
CA LEU A 112 7.81 3.55 20.13
C LEU A 112 6.62 2.93 20.83
N THR A 113 6.60 1.61 21.04
CA THR A 113 5.57 0.91 21.82
C THR A 113 5.61 1.33 23.29
N GLU A 114 4.50 1.11 23.98
CA GLU A 114 4.36 1.44 25.40
C GLU A 114 5.42 0.74 26.26
N ASP A 115 5.88 1.42 27.31
CA ASP A 115 6.86 0.87 28.25
C ASP A 115 6.37 -0.43 28.90
N GLY A 116 7.27 -1.41 29.02
CA GLY A 116 7.01 -2.70 29.63
C GLY A 116 6.48 -3.78 28.67
N GLN A 117 6.28 -3.49 27.38
CA GLN A 117 5.97 -4.52 26.40
C GLN A 117 7.24 -5.28 25.98
N LYS A 118 7.17 -6.61 26.04
CA LYS A 118 8.25 -7.49 25.58
C LYS A 118 8.12 -7.76 24.09
N ILE A 119 9.16 -7.42 23.33
CA ILE A 119 9.19 -7.59 21.88
C ILE A 119 10.25 -8.62 21.52
N LEU A 120 9.87 -9.62 20.74
CA LEU A 120 10.82 -10.58 20.13
C LEU A 120 10.95 -10.24 18.64
N TYR A 121 12.14 -9.79 18.23
CA TYR A 121 12.48 -9.56 16.83
C TYR A 121 13.28 -10.75 16.29
N VAL A 122 12.64 -11.56 15.44
CA VAL A 122 13.25 -12.69 14.75
C VAL A 122 13.74 -12.23 13.38
N THR A 123 15.03 -12.42 13.11
CA THR A 123 15.64 -12.06 11.83
C THR A 123 16.28 -13.27 11.17
N GLY A 124 15.89 -13.55 9.93
CA GLY A 124 16.53 -14.57 9.09
C GLY A 124 17.43 -13.98 8.01
N GLU A 125 17.50 -12.65 7.90
CA GLU A 125 18.26 -11.96 6.85
C GLU A 125 19.49 -11.24 7.39
N GLU A 126 19.43 -10.74 8.63
CA GLU A 126 20.49 -9.94 9.24
C GLU A 126 21.03 -10.62 10.51
N SER A 127 22.32 -10.45 10.75
CA SER A 127 22.90 -10.82 12.02
C SER A 127 22.46 -9.86 13.14
N GLU A 128 22.51 -10.31 14.40
CA GLU A 128 22.21 -9.48 15.58
C GLU A 128 23.02 -8.16 15.58
N ARG A 129 24.28 -8.23 15.16
CA ARG A 129 25.14 -7.03 15.05
C ARG A 129 24.64 -6.03 14.03
N GLN A 130 24.22 -6.49 12.86
CA GLN A 130 23.67 -5.63 11.80
C GLN A 130 22.37 -4.98 12.25
N LEU A 131 21.47 -5.77 12.86
CA LEU A 131 20.23 -5.26 13.42
C LEU A 131 20.48 -4.22 14.53
N LYS A 132 21.46 -4.47 15.41
CA LYS A 132 21.88 -3.51 16.46
C LYS A 132 22.33 -2.19 15.86
N MET A 133 23.19 -2.21 14.82
CA MET A 133 23.65 -1.01 14.14
C MET A 133 22.50 -0.23 13.51
N ARG A 134 21.54 -0.94 12.91
CA ARG A 134 20.32 -0.33 12.34
C ARG A 134 19.46 0.29 13.45
N ALA A 135 19.22 -0.42 14.54
CA ALA A 135 18.49 0.09 15.70
C ALA A 135 19.10 1.39 16.25
N GLN A 136 20.41 1.43 16.42
CA GLN A 136 21.13 2.63 16.86
C GLN A 136 20.93 3.82 15.91
N ARG A 137 21.01 3.59 14.58
CA ARG A 137 20.78 4.64 13.58
C ARG A 137 19.35 5.18 13.65
N LEU A 138 18.38 4.36 13.97
CA LEU A 138 16.97 4.73 14.10
C LEU A 138 16.60 5.27 15.49
N GLY A 139 17.54 5.32 16.42
CA GLY A 139 17.31 5.74 17.80
C GLY A 139 16.50 4.75 18.62
N VAL A 140 16.49 3.48 18.21
CA VAL A 140 15.81 2.38 18.90
C VAL A 140 16.81 1.73 19.87
N ASP A 141 16.90 2.27 21.08
CA ASP A 141 17.85 1.86 22.12
C ASP A 141 17.17 1.57 23.48
N LYS A 142 15.86 1.73 23.56
CA LYS A 142 15.05 1.58 24.77
C LYS A 142 14.02 0.45 24.61
N GLY A 143 13.56 -0.07 25.73
CA GLY A 143 12.53 -1.10 25.79
C GLY A 143 13.08 -2.54 25.93
N GLU A 144 12.21 -3.48 26.22
CA GLU A 144 12.52 -4.90 26.33
C GLU A 144 12.49 -5.58 24.93
N ILE A 145 13.49 -5.26 24.09
CA ILE A 145 13.61 -5.77 22.72
C ILE A 145 14.62 -6.91 22.71
N TYR A 146 14.13 -8.12 22.49
CA TYR A 146 14.93 -9.34 22.36
C TYR A 146 15.13 -9.64 20.88
N VAL A 147 16.37 -9.93 20.48
CA VAL A 147 16.74 -10.23 19.09
C VAL A 147 17.10 -11.71 19.00
N LEU A 148 16.55 -12.40 18.01
CA LEU A 148 16.84 -13.78 17.69
C LEU A 148 17.21 -13.91 16.21
N ALA A 149 18.47 -14.18 15.92
CA ALA A 149 18.95 -14.46 14.56
C ALA A 149 18.80 -15.95 14.27
N GLU A 150 17.58 -16.38 13.88
CA GLU A 150 17.22 -17.79 13.68
C GLU A 150 16.19 -17.91 12.53
N THR A 151 16.25 -19.03 11.83
CA THR A 151 15.36 -19.36 10.70
C THR A 151 14.54 -20.62 10.94
N GLY A 152 14.95 -21.49 11.90
CA GLY A 152 14.23 -22.68 12.28
C GLY A 152 12.95 -22.35 13.04
N LEU A 153 11.81 -22.82 12.52
CA LEU A 153 10.50 -22.53 13.13
C LEU A 153 10.38 -23.08 14.56
N THR A 154 10.90 -24.29 14.79
CA THR A 154 10.84 -24.93 16.10
C THR A 154 11.58 -24.14 17.18
N GLU A 155 12.78 -23.66 16.87
CA GLU A 155 13.60 -22.83 17.75
C GLU A 155 12.94 -21.51 18.05
N VAL A 156 12.33 -20.89 17.03
CA VAL A 156 11.57 -19.64 17.20
C VAL A 156 10.37 -19.86 18.13
N MET A 157 9.60 -20.93 17.94
CA MET A 157 8.43 -21.22 18.76
C MET A 157 8.80 -21.51 20.23
N GLU A 158 9.89 -22.23 20.48
CA GLU A 158 10.42 -22.50 21.85
C GLU A 158 10.82 -21.18 22.54
N ASN A 159 11.48 -20.28 21.83
CA ASN A 159 11.84 -18.98 22.36
C ASN A 159 10.61 -18.10 22.66
N VAL A 160 9.57 -18.12 21.80
CA VAL A 160 8.30 -17.44 22.07
C VAL A 160 7.61 -18.00 23.32
N GLU A 161 7.58 -19.32 23.49
CA GLU A 161 6.99 -19.94 24.69
C GLU A 161 7.76 -19.58 25.97
N THR A 162 9.09 -19.53 25.92
CA THR A 162 9.96 -19.25 27.08
C THR A 162 9.89 -17.76 27.47
N LEU A 163 9.98 -16.86 26.47
CA LEU A 163 10.02 -15.41 26.68
C LEU A 163 8.64 -14.83 26.99
N SER A 164 7.58 -15.45 26.44
CA SER A 164 6.19 -14.93 26.51
C SER A 164 6.11 -13.46 26.10
N PRO A 165 6.47 -13.10 24.84
CA PRO A 165 6.46 -11.74 24.37
C PRO A 165 5.04 -11.23 24.16
N ASP A 166 4.84 -9.91 24.20
CA ASP A 166 3.60 -9.24 23.80
C ASP A 166 3.52 -9.05 22.28
N ILE A 167 4.68 -8.85 21.65
CA ILE A 167 4.82 -8.64 20.20
C ILE A 167 5.93 -9.53 19.65
N VAL A 168 5.66 -10.18 18.51
CA VAL A 168 6.66 -10.94 17.74
C VAL A 168 6.77 -10.30 16.35
N ILE A 169 8.00 -10.05 15.92
CA ILE A 169 8.31 -9.58 14.55
C ILE A 169 9.11 -10.65 13.83
N ILE A 170 8.73 -11.01 12.62
CA ILE A 170 9.42 -11.99 11.78
C ILE A 170 9.89 -11.31 10.49
N ASP A 171 11.20 -11.18 10.35
CA ASP A 171 11.87 -10.52 9.23
C ASP A 171 12.89 -11.46 8.55
N SER A 172 12.50 -12.20 7.52
CA SER A 172 11.21 -12.29 6.81
C SER A 172 10.64 -13.71 6.86
N ILE A 173 9.35 -13.85 6.51
CA ILE A 173 8.72 -15.18 6.48
C ILE A 173 9.35 -16.10 5.41
N GLN A 174 9.95 -15.52 4.37
CA GLN A 174 10.62 -16.28 3.32
C GLN A 174 11.89 -16.99 3.79
N THR A 175 12.51 -16.55 4.87
CA THR A 175 13.71 -17.17 5.43
C THR A 175 13.37 -18.26 6.43
N MET A 176 12.13 -18.29 6.95
CA MET A 176 11.68 -19.29 7.91
C MET A 176 11.53 -20.67 7.26
N PHE A 177 11.93 -21.69 7.98
CA PHE A 177 11.73 -23.07 7.53
C PHE A 177 11.36 -23.99 8.69
N ASP A 178 10.57 -25.01 8.37
CA ASP A 178 10.23 -26.14 9.24
C ASP A 178 10.98 -27.36 8.73
N ALA A 179 11.81 -27.97 9.59
CA ALA A 179 12.62 -29.15 9.25
C ALA A 179 11.78 -30.40 8.93
N ASP A 180 10.54 -30.45 9.40
CA ASP A 180 9.63 -31.57 9.15
C ASP A 180 9.03 -31.54 7.73
N ILE A 181 9.17 -30.41 7.02
CA ILE A 181 8.67 -30.20 5.66
C ILE A 181 9.80 -30.44 4.66
N SER A 182 9.58 -31.33 3.72
CA SER A 182 10.60 -31.76 2.75
C SER A 182 10.93 -30.73 1.66
N SER A 183 10.17 -29.64 1.53
CA SER A 183 10.39 -28.60 0.54
C SER A 183 11.51 -27.63 0.97
N ALA A 184 12.17 -26.98 -0.01
CA ALA A 184 13.26 -26.05 0.25
C ALA A 184 12.80 -24.80 1.03
N PRO A 185 13.67 -24.19 1.87
CA PRO A 185 13.39 -22.88 2.48
C PRO A 185 12.98 -21.85 1.44
N GLY A 186 12.01 -20.99 1.77
CA GLY A 186 11.47 -19.98 0.86
C GLY A 186 10.47 -20.51 -0.18
N SER A 187 10.25 -21.83 -0.24
CA SER A 187 9.19 -22.40 -1.08
C SER A 187 7.81 -22.04 -0.54
N ILE A 188 6.82 -22.05 -1.43
CA ILE A 188 5.42 -21.72 -1.09
C ILE A 188 4.90 -22.61 0.06
N SER A 189 5.23 -23.90 0.03
CA SER A 189 4.82 -24.86 1.07
C SER A 189 5.43 -24.49 2.43
N GLN A 190 6.71 -24.17 2.49
CA GLN A 190 7.39 -23.74 3.71
C GLN A 190 6.76 -22.46 4.27
N VAL A 191 6.65 -21.42 3.43
CA VAL A 191 6.09 -20.13 3.81
C VAL A 191 4.66 -20.28 4.35
N ARG A 192 3.85 -21.10 3.71
CA ARG A 192 2.48 -21.39 4.13
C ARG A 192 2.43 -22.11 5.49
N GLU A 193 3.14 -23.21 5.64
CA GLU A 193 3.10 -24.00 6.87
C GLU A 193 3.72 -23.26 8.07
N CYS A 194 4.85 -22.55 7.86
CA CYS A 194 5.41 -21.66 8.89
C CYS A 194 4.40 -20.59 9.32
N THR A 195 3.72 -19.93 8.35
CA THR A 195 2.70 -18.92 8.67
C THR A 195 1.52 -19.53 9.43
N MET A 196 1.07 -20.74 9.07
CA MET A 196 0.00 -21.45 9.80
C MET A 196 0.37 -21.74 11.24
N SER A 197 1.58 -22.22 11.48
CA SER A 197 2.07 -22.56 12.81
C SER A 197 2.20 -21.31 13.69
N ILE A 198 2.78 -20.23 13.14
CA ILE A 198 2.88 -18.93 13.81
C ILE A 198 1.50 -18.38 14.14
N MET A 199 0.56 -18.41 13.19
CA MET A 199 -0.82 -17.92 13.39
C MET A 199 -1.54 -18.69 14.51
N ARG A 200 -1.35 -20.02 14.57
CA ARG A 200 -1.93 -20.85 15.61
C ARG A 200 -1.39 -20.44 16.98
N LEU A 201 -0.07 -20.31 17.10
CA LEU A 201 0.58 -19.91 18.35
C LEU A 201 0.18 -18.49 18.77
N THR A 202 0.14 -17.55 17.83
CA THR A 202 -0.34 -16.16 18.04
C THR A 202 -1.74 -16.14 18.65
N LYS A 203 -2.67 -16.92 18.08
CA LYS A 203 -4.06 -16.98 18.58
C LYS A 203 -4.21 -17.75 19.87
N GLU A 204 -3.37 -18.75 20.12
CA GLU A 204 -3.39 -19.55 21.34
C GLU A 204 -2.86 -18.75 22.53
N LYS A 205 -1.76 -18.02 22.34
CA LYS A 205 -1.07 -17.27 23.41
C LYS A 205 -1.52 -15.82 23.54
N GLY A 206 -2.15 -15.24 22.50
CA GLY A 206 -2.71 -13.89 22.53
C GLY A 206 -1.72 -12.74 22.30
N PHE A 207 -0.46 -13.02 21.91
CA PHE A 207 0.48 -11.98 21.48
C PHE A 207 0.17 -11.50 20.05
N THR A 208 0.70 -10.34 19.66
CA THR A 208 0.54 -9.82 18.30
C THR A 208 1.76 -10.15 17.44
N THR A 209 1.54 -10.62 16.21
CA THR A 209 2.64 -10.95 15.30
C THR A 209 2.63 -10.03 14.08
N PHE A 210 3.77 -9.40 13.79
CA PHE A 210 4.04 -8.74 12.53
C PHE A 210 4.99 -9.59 11.69
N VAL A 211 4.58 -9.87 10.47
CA VAL A 211 5.35 -10.70 9.53
C VAL A 211 5.71 -9.88 8.31
N ILE A 212 7.00 -9.81 7.98
CA ILE A 212 7.47 -9.17 6.75
C ILE A 212 7.43 -10.18 5.61
N GLY A 213 6.83 -9.74 4.48
CA GLY A 213 6.80 -10.47 3.21
C GLY A 213 7.38 -9.64 2.06
N HIS A 214 8.15 -10.29 1.17
CA HIS A 214 8.63 -9.67 -0.04
C HIS A 214 7.66 -9.89 -1.20
N ILE A 215 7.44 -8.86 -2.02
CA ILE A 215 6.60 -8.90 -3.21
C ILE A 215 7.51 -9.08 -4.44
N ASN A 216 7.08 -9.87 -5.41
CA ASN A 216 7.74 -10.01 -6.71
C ASN A 216 7.59 -8.73 -7.54
N LYS A 217 8.36 -8.61 -8.65
CA LYS A 217 8.30 -7.47 -9.59
C LYS A 217 6.92 -7.24 -10.20
N GLU A 218 6.05 -8.24 -10.16
CA GLU A 218 4.65 -8.19 -10.64
C GLU A 218 3.65 -7.70 -9.57
N GLY A 219 4.14 -7.22 -8.42
CA GLY A 219 3.27 -6.73 -7.33
C GLY A 219 2.58 -7.83 -6.52
N SER A 220 2.83 -9.12 -6.80
CA SER A 220 2.35 -10.24 -6.00
C SER A 220 3.39 -10.64 -4.93
N ILE A 221 2.94 -11.00 -3.73
CA ILE A 221 3.83 -11.55 -2.70
C ILE A 221 4.48 -12.82 -3.25
N ALA A 222 5.82 -12.92 -3.13
CA ALA A 222 6.55 -14.15 -3.48
C ALA A 222 6.19 -15.25 -2.49
N GLY A 223 5.31 -16.12 -2.93
CA GLY A 223 4.58 -17.04 -2.08
C GLY A 223 3.15 -16.51 -1.92
N PRO A 224 2.17 -17.29 -2.22
CA PRO A 224 0.96 -16.95 -2.93
C PRO A 224 0.04 -15.99 -2.16
N LYS A 225 -0.94 -15.45 -2.85
CA LYS A 225 -2.23 -14.93 -2.34
C LYS A 225 -2.84 -15.76 -1.20
N VAL A 226 -2.33 -16.98 -0.98
CA VAL A 226 -2.65 -17.87 0.14
C VAL A 226 -2.34 -17.21 1.50
N LEU A 227 -1.25 -16.46 1.65
CA LEU A 227 -0.94 -15.78 2.92
C LEU A 227 -1.95 -14.68 3.23
N GLU A 228 -2.41 -13.95 2.22
CA GLU A 228 -3.43 -12.91 2.37
C GLU A 228 -4.73 -13.46 2.97
N HIS A 229 -5.10 -14.68 2.57
CA HIS A 229 -6.31 -15.32 3.10
C HIS A 229 -6.14 -15.85 4.53
N MET A 230 -4.92 -16.18 4.92
CA MET A 230 -4.62 -16.78 6.23
C MET A 230 -4.54 -15.73 7.34
N VAL A 231 -3.87 -14.60 7.08
CA VAL A 231 -3.62 -13.55 8.08
C VAL A 231 -4.84 -12.67 8.35
N ASP A 232 -4.84 -11.97 9.47
CA ASP A 232 -5.95 -11.10 9.87
C ASP A 232 -5.90 -9.73 9.20
N CYS A 233 -4.69 -9.20 8.98
CA CYS A 233 -4.46 -7.93 8.31
C CYS A 233 -3.31 -8.07 7.30
N VAL A 234 -3.45 -7.46 6.12
CA VAL A 234 -2.43 -7.37 5.07
C VAL A 234 -2.21 -5.91 4.74
N LEU A 235 -0.99 -5.47 4.90
CA LEU A 235 -0.57 -4.11 4.60
C LEU A 235 0.45 -4.14 3.46
N TYR A 236 0.27 -3.27 2.47
CA TYR A 236 1.21 -3.09 1.37
C TYR A 236 1.95 -1.78 1.51
N PHE A 237 3.27 -1.87 1.46
CA PHE A 237 4.15 -0.72 1.40
C PHE A 237 4.44 -0.40 -0.07
N GLU A 238 3.98 0.76 -0.53
CA GLU A 238 4.06 1.24 -1.91
C GLU A 238 4.98 2.46 -2.00
N GLY A 239 5.54 2.72 -3.16
CA GLY A 239 6.36 3.88 -3.46
C GLY A 239 7.58 3.52 -4.32
N GLU A 240 8.05 4.47 -5.08
CA GLU A 240 9.24 4.33 -5.90
C GLU A 240 10.51 4.64 -5.10
N ARG A 241 11.63 4.00 -5.47
CA ARG A 241 12.94 4.28 -4.84
C ARG A 241 13.45 5.69 -5.11
N SER A 242 12.99 6.29 -6.19
CA SER A 242 13.32 7.65 -6.64
C SER A 242 12.62 8.74 -5.83
N THR A 243 11.52 8.42 -5.14
CA THR A 243 10.76 9.36 -4.32
C THR A 243 11.04 9.16 -2.85
N SER A 244 10.97 10.22 -2.04
CA SER A 244 11.07 10.14 -0.58
C SER A 244 9.80 9.62 0.07
N PHE A 245 8.65 9.68 -0.62
CA PHE A 245 7.36 9.30 -0.07
C PHE A 245 7.11 7.80 -0.15
N ARG A 246 6.43 7.30 0.88
CA ARG A 246 5.98 5.91 0.98
C ARG A 246 4.55 5.90 1.45
N ILE A 247 3.73 5.08 0.81
CA ILE A 247 2.32 4.88 1.18
C ILE A 247 2.17 3.48 1.74
N LEU A 248 1.54 3.37 2.89
CA LEU A 248 1.12 2.11 3.48
C LEU A 248 -0.38 1.96 3.30
N ARG A 249 -0.81 0.90 2.63
CA ARG A 249 -2.21 0.65 2.29
C ARG A 249 -2.67 -0.69 2.86
N ALA A 250 -3.88 -0.75 3.39
CA ALA A 250 -4.48 -2.01 3.82
C ALA A 250 -5.11 -2.73 2.62
N GLY A 251 -4.57 -3.90 2.25
CA GLY A 251 -5.19 -4.80 1.26
C GLY A 251 -6.27 -5.68 1.88
N LYS A 252 -6.13 -5.99 3.19
CA LYS A 252 -7.10 -6.72 3.99
C LYS A 252 -7.01 -6.27 5.43
N ASN A 253 -8.14 -6.05 6.08
CA ASN A 253 -8.19 -5.78 7.51
C ASN A 253 -9.49 -6.32 8.11
N ARG A 254 -9.38 -7.33 9.00
CA ARG A 254 -10.55 -7.91 9.69
C ARG A 254 -11.08 -7.02 10.82
N PHE A 255 -10.27 -6.06 11.26
CA PHE A 255 -10.51 -5.24 12.43
C PHE A 255 -10.81 -3.78 12.09
N GLY A 256 -10.77 -3.41 10.81
CA GLY A 256 -10.97 -2.03 10.37
C GLY A 256 -11.22 -1.91 8.88
N SER A 257 -11.31 -0.67 8.43
CA SER A 257 -11.47 -0.34 7.01
C SER A 257 -10.19 -0.66 6.22
N THR A 258 -10.33 -1.14 4.99
CA THR A 258 -9.24 -1.25 4.02
C THR A 258 -9.01 0.04 3.22
N ASN A 259 -9.85 1.05 3.45
CA ASN A 259 -9.75 2.33 2.74
C ASN A 259 -8.77 3.33 3.39
N GLU A 260 -8.18 2.98 4.55
CA GLU A 260 -7.22 3.85 5.21
C GLU A 260 -5.83 3.71 4.60
N ILE A 261 -5.14 4.85 4.50
CA ILE A 261 -3.73 4.90 4.11
C ILE A 261 -2.89 5.60 5.16
N GLY A 262 -1.62 5.18 5.26
CA GLY A 262 -0.57 5.86 6.02
C GLY A 262 0.46 6.44 5.08
N VAL A 263 0.87 7.67 5.29
CA VAL A 263 1.85 8.35 4.44
C VAL A 263 3.11 8.65 5.25
N PHE A 264 4.25 8.26 4.69
CA PHE A 264 5.55 8.39 5.31
C PHE A 264 6.55 9.05 4.38
N GLU A 265 7.54 9.71 4.95
CA GLU A 265 8.74 10.19 4.27
C GLU A 265 9.95 9.38 4.73
N MET A 266 10.69 8.81 3.79
CA MET A 266 11.95 8.13 4.07
C MET A 266 13.09 9.13 4.15
N ASN A 267 13.82 9.11 5.25
CA ASN A 267 15.02 9.93 5.44
C ASN A 267 16.16 9.11 6.09
N ASP A 268 17.30 9.74 6.35
CA ASP A 268 18.47 9.07 6.94
C ASP A 268 18.22 8.50 8.34
N LYS A 269 17.24 9.05 9.07
CA LYS A 269 16.83 8.60 10.40
C LYS A 269 15.67 7.58 10.37
N GLY A 270 15.26 7.14 9.19
CA GLY A 270 14.17 6.18 8.99
C GLY A 270 12.92 6.77 8.36
N LEU A 271 11.78 6.25 8.74
CA LEU A 271 10.45 6.67 8.27
C LEU A 271 9.88 7.72 9.23
N LYS A 272 9.49 8.84 8.67
CA LYS A 272 8.78 9.92 9.36
C LYS A 272 7.34 9.94 8.89
N GLU A 273 6.39 9.88 9.81
CA GLU A 273 4.96 9.99 9.47
C GLU A 273 4.59 11.39 8.97
N LEU A 274 3.75 11.46 7.95
CA LEU A 274 3.27 12.69 7.35
C LEU A 274 1.79 12.89 7.66
N LYS A 275 1.52 13.69 8.68
CA LYS A 275 0.13 14.02 9.09
C LYS A 275 -0.59 14.83 8.03
N ASN A 276 0.13 15.67 7.27
CA ASN A 276 -0.38 16.55 6.22
C ASN A 276 0.40 16.36 4.91
N PRO A 277 0.16 15.28 4.15
CA PRO A 277 0.87 15.03 2.88
C PRO A 277 0.70 16.17 1.87
N SER A 278 -0.50 16.73 1.78
CA SER A 278 -0.85 17.81 0.85
C SER A 278 0.05 19.05 1.03
N GLU A 279 0.39 19.44 2.26
CA GLU A 279 1.27 20.59 2.52
C GLU A 279 2.67 20.40 1.95
N ILE A 280 3.19 19.18 2.08
CA ILE A 280 4.53 18.83 1.60
C ILE A 280 4.54 18.70 0.08
N LEU A 281 3.52 18.05 -0.50
CA LEU A 281 3.36 17.89 -1.95
C LEU A 281 3.20 19.23 -2.68
N LEU A 282 2.64 20.23 -2.01
CA LEU A 282 2.49 21.58 -2.55
C LEU A 282 3.65 22.52 -2.19
N SER A 283 4.63 22.03 -1.39
CA SER A 283 5.80 22.82 -1.02
C SER A 283 6.67 23.12 -2.24
N GLY A 284 7.18 24.34 -2.35
CA GLY A 284 8.03 24.75 -3.49
C GLY A 284 7.26 25.02 -4.81
N ARG A 285 5.95 25.04 -4.79
CA ARG A 285 5.12 25.34 -5.96
C ARG A 285 5.51 26.68 -6.59
N PRO A 286 5.77 26.73 -7.91
CA PRO A 286 6.16 27.96 -8.59
C PRO A 286 5.03 29.00 -8.55
N GLN A 287 5.40 30.27 -8.49
CA GLN A 287 4.43 31.36 -8.54
C GLN A 287 4.20 31.75 -10.01
N ASN A 288 2.93 31.84 -10.41
CA ASN A 288 2.52 32.32 -11.74
C ASN A 288 3.22 31.60 -12.93
N ALA A 289 3.52 30.30 -12.78
CA ALA A 289 4.05 29.51 -13.88
C ALA A 289 2.89 28.93 -14.72
N PRO A 290 2.91 29.09 -16.05
CA PRO A 290 2.00 28.38 -16.93
C PRO A 290 2.17 26.86 -16.80
N GLY A 291 1.11 26.12 -17.09
CA GLY A 291 1.16 24.67 -17.11
C GLY A 291 1.01 23.99 -15.75
N THR A 292 0.61 24.69 -14.69
CA THR A 292 0.41 24.08 -13.38
C THR A 292 -1.04 24.19 -12.91
N CYS A 293 -1.60 23.10 -12.38
CA CYS A 293 -2.92 23.09 -11.75
C CYS A 293 -2.92 22.16 -10.54
N VAL A 294 -3.70 22.51 -9.51
CA VAL A 294 -3.87 21.65 -8.34
C VAL A 294 -5.22 20.94 -8.40
N THR A 295 -5.19 19.67 -8.06
CA THR A 295 -6.39 18.85 -7.87
C THR A 295 -6.46 18.32 -6.44
N CYS A 296 -7.61 17.77 -6.07
CA CYS A 296 -7.78 16.98 -4.87
C CYS A 296 -8.28 15.59 -5.23
N VAL A 297 -7.49 14.58 -4.96
CA VAL A 297 -7.82 13.16 -5.15
C VAL A 297 -8.16 12.51 -3.81
N ILE A 298 -8.91 11.41 -3.86
CA ILE A 298 -9.18 10.60 -2.66
C ILE A 298 -8.29 9.36 -2.71
N GLU A 299 -7.34 9.31 -1.79
CA GLU A 299 -6.52 8.14 -1.56
C GLU A 299 -7.03 7.40 -0.33
N GLY A 300 -7.70 6.28 -0.57
CA GLY A 300 -8.41 5.56 0.48
C GLY A 300 -9.63 6.35 1.01
N SER A 301 -9.57 6.82 2.25
CA SER A 301 -10.57 7.72 2.84
C SER A 301 -10.11 9.20 2.85
N ARG A 302 -8.87 9.47 2.45
CA ARG A 302 -8.18 10.73 2.69
C ARG A 302 -8.14 11.61 1.46
N PRO A 303 -8.64 12.85 1.52
CA PRO A 303 -8.42 13.84 0.46
C PRO A 303 -6.95 14.29 0.49
N ILE A 304 -6.29 14.24 -0.66
CA ILE A 304 -4.90 14.68 -0.85
C ILE A 304 -4.84 15.64 -2.03
N LEU A 305 -4.22 16.81 -1.82
CA LEU A 305 -3.95 17.73 -2.91
C LEU A 305 -2.66 17.34 -3.63
N ALA A 306 -2.74 17.34 -4.96
CA ALA A 306 -1.61 17.07 -5.83
C ALA A 306 -1.46 18.18 -6.87
N GLU A 307 -0.22 18.55 -7.18
CA GLU A 307 0.10 19.48 -8.26
C GLU A 307 0.37 18.68 -9.53
N ILE A 308 -0.35 19.05 -10.59
CA ILE A 308 -0.17 18.52 -11.94
C ILE A 308 0.54 19.59 -12.76
N GLN A 309 1.64 19.20 -13.40
CA GLN A 309 2.39 20.04 -14.31
C GLN A 309 2.31 19.50 -15.74
N ALA A 310 2.08 20.37 -16.69
CA ALA A 310 2.08 20.07 -18.11
C ALA A 310 3.03 21.02 -18.84
N LEU A 311 3.82 20.47 -19.75
CA LEU A 311 4.65 21.22 -20.67
C LEU A 311 4.26 20.87 -22.10
N ILE A 312 3.76 21.87 -22.83
CA ILE A 312 3.40 21.75 -24.24
C ILE A 312 4.40 22.56 -25.05
N ALA A 313 5.11 21.91 -25.94
CA ALA A 313 6.11 22.55 -26.78
C ALA A 313 5.90 22.18 -28.25
N PRO A 314 6.30 23.04 -29.22
CA PRO A 314 6.24 22.69 -30.63
C PRO A 314 7.02 21.39 -30.91
N ALA A 315 6.40 20.44 -31.62
CA ALA A 315 7.07 19.20 -31.96
C ALA A 315 8.14 19.43 -33.03
N ALA A 316 9.30 18.80 -32.87
CA ALA A 316 10.38 18.85 -33.88
C ALA A 316 10.04 18.08 -35.15
N TYR A 317 9.09 17.15 -35.09
CA TYR A 317 8.60 16.31 -36.19
C TYR A 317 7.08 16.34 -36.24
N ASN A 318 6.49 15.91 -37.36
CA ASN A 318 5.03 15.95 -37.58
C ASN A 318 4.18 15.09 -36.59
N SER A 319 4.78 14.32 -35.73
CA SER A 319 4.08 13.60 -34.65
C SER A 319 4.65 14.02 -33.30
N GLY A 320 3.81 14.69 -32.49
CA GLY A 320 4.19 15.12 -31.14
C GLY A 320 4.46 13.93 -30.21
N ARG A 321 5.51 14.01 -29.40
CA ARG A 321 5.80 13.05 -28.34
C ARG A 321 4.79 13.21 -27.20
N ARG A 322 4.45 12.08 -26.55
CA ARG A 322 3.60 12.06 -25.37
C ARG A 322 4.36 11.37 -24.24
N SER A 323 4.41 12.00 -23.10
CA SER A 323 4.99 11.42 -21.89
C SER A 323 4.13 11.81 -20.69
N SER A 324 3.80 10.85 -19.85
CA SER A 324 3.10 11.10 -18.60
C SER A 324 3.79 10.35 -17.46
N ASN A 325 3.84 10.99 -16.32
CA ASN A 325 4.33 10.43 -15.06
C ASN A 325 3.33 10.78 -13.96
N GLY A 326 2.84 9.79 -13.23
CA GLY A 326 1.81 9.93 -12.21
C GLY A 326 0.37 10.03 -12.75
N ILE A 327 0.17 9.95 -14.08
CA ILE A 327 -1.14 9.81 -14.73
C ILE A 327 -1.00 8.74 -15.81
N ASP A 328 -2.00 7.88 -15.94
CA ASP A 328 -2.05 6.83 -16.97
C ASP A 328 -1.85 7.44 -18.38
N TYR A 329 -0.97 6.83 -19.17
CA TYR A 329 -0.63 7.31 -20.51
C TYR A 329 -1.85 7.39 -21.44
N ASN A 330 -2.75 6.39 -21.39
CA ASN A 330 -3.93 6.37 -22.23
C ASN A 330 -4.90 7.48 -21.81
N ARG A 331 -5.04 7.72 -20.48
CA ARG A 331 -5.87 8.79 -19.94
C ARG A 331 -5.34 10.17 -20.37
N ALA A 332 -4.05 10.41 -20.24
CA ALA A 332 -3.40 11.65 -20.69
C ALA A 332 -3.62 11.90 -22.21
N THR A 333 -3.44 10.85 -23.02
CA THR A 333 -3.65 10.91 -24.47
C THR A 333 -5.12 11.22 -24.83
N LEU A 334 -6.06 10.63 -24.10
CA LEU A 334 -7.48 10.88 -24.25
C LEU A 334 -7.82 12.35 -23.94
N LEU A 335 -7.31 12.90 -22.84
CA LEU A 335 -7.54 14.30 -22.47
C LEU A 335 -6.98 15.29 -23.51
N LEU A 336 -5.81 15.00 -24.09
CA LEU A 336 -5.25 15.75 -25.21
C LEU A 336 -6.19 15.75 -26.43
N ALA A 337 -6.74 14.58 -26.82
CA ALA A 337 -7.65 14.46 -27.94
C ALA A 337 -8.98 15.21 -27.68
N VAL A 338 -9.50 15.17 -26.44
CA VAL A 338 -10.69 15.92 -26.04
C VAL A 338 -10.42 17.42 -26.10
N LEU A 339 -9.26 17.88 -25.60
CA LEU A 339 -8.88 19.30 -25.65
C LEU A 339 -8.78 19.82 -27.08
N GLU A 340 -8.19 19.03 -27.98
CA GLU A 340 -8.11 19.37 -29.39
C GLU A 340 -9.48 19.47 -30.06
N LYS A 341 -10.27 18.40 -29.96
CA LYS A 341 -11.54 18.30 -30.68
C LYS A 341 -12.64 19.15 -30.09
N ARG A 342 -12.69 19.32 -28.76
CA ARG A 342 -13.76 20.03 -28.04
C ARG A 342 -13.31 21.38 -27.49
N GLY A 343 -12.05 21.49 -27.06
CA GLY A 343 -11.48 22.75 -26.56
C GLY A 343 -10.97 23.67 -27.66
N GLY A 344 -10.79 23.19 -28.90
CA GLY A 344 -10.32 23.98 -30.04
C GLY A 344 -8.83 24.35 -29.97
N MET A 345 -8.00 23.55 -29.30
CA MET A 345 -6.55 23.74 -29.15
C MET A 345 -5.80 22.70 -29.96
N SER A 346 -4.97 23.09 -30.91
CA SER A 346 -4.25 22.18 -31.81
C SER A 346 -3.02 21.56 -31.14
N VAL A 347 -3.26 20.74 -30.11
CA VAL A 347 -2.18 20.09 -29.31
C VAL A 347 -1.58 18.85 -29.96
N SER A 348 -2.17 18.31 -31.03
CA SER A 348 -1.63 17.14 -31.75
C SER A 348 -0.27 17.42 -32.39
N ALA A 349 -0.04 18.63 -32.85
CA ALA A 349 1.23 19.08 -33.45
C ALA A 349 2.30 19.47 -32.41
N CYS A 350 2.03 19.27 -31.12
CA CYS A 350 2.95 19.63 -30.04
C CYS A 350 3.44 18.40 -29.30
N ASP A 351 4.65 18.47 -28.74
CA ASP A 351 5.10 17.56 -27.71
C ASP A 351 4.36 17.87 -26.40
N ALA A 352 3.91 16.85 -25.69
CA ALA A 352 3.21 16.98 -24.41
C ALA A 352 3.86 16.13 -23.33
N TYR A 353 4.26 16.78 -22.26
CA TYR A 353 4.84 16.18 -21.08
C TYR A 353 3.95 16.50 -19.88
N ILE A 354 3.48 15.49 -19.17
CA ILE A 354 2.60 15.65 -18.01
C ILE A 354 3.29 14.97 -16.82
N ASN A 355 3.34 15.65 -15.70
CA ASN A 355 3.99 15.14 -14.49
C ASN A 355 3.19 15.50 -13.24
N VAL A 356 3.03 14.55 -12.35
CA VAL A 356 2.47 14.76 -11.01
C VAL A 356 3.63 14.95 -10.04
N ILE A 357 3.62 16.05 -9.33
CA ILE A 357 4.68 16.38 -8.38
C ILE A 357 4.57 15.48 -7.14
N GLY A 358 5.72 15.02 -6.64
CA GLY A 358 5.83 14.16 -5.45
C GLY A 358 5.73 12.66 -5.74
N GLY A 359 5.60 12.25 -7.02
CA GLY A 359 5.60 10.84 -7.42
C GLY A 359 4.33 10.08 -7.00
N LEU A 360 3.20 10.80 -6.87
CA LEU A 360 1.88 10.18 -6.71
C LEU A 360 1.38 9.66 -8.05
N GLU A 361 0.73 8.51 -8.02
CA GLU A 361 -0.04 7.99 -9.16
C GLU A 361 -1.51 8.40 -8.98
N LEU A 362 -2.04 9.17 -9.93
CA LEU A 362 -3.43 9.65 -9.92
C LEU A 362 -4.29 8.78 -10.84
N ASP A 363 -4.84 7.70 -10.29
CA ASP A 363 -5.70 6.77 -11.03
C ASP A 363 -7.17 7.23 -11.05
N GLU A 364 -7.48 8.31 -10.33
CA GLU A 364 -8.84 8.78 -10.14
C GLU A 364 -9.23 9.81 -11.21
N PRO A 365 -10.41 9.63 -11.90
CA PRO A 365 -10.91 10.57 -12.91
C PRO A 365 -11.14 12.01 -12.40
N ALA A 366 -11.21 12.22 -11.09
CA ALA A 366 -11.34 13.55 -10.48
C ALA A 366 -10.18 14.50 -10.85
N ALA A 367 -9.02 13.98 -11.24
CA ALA A 367 -7.83 14.72 -11.65
C ALA A 367 -7.89 15.23 -13.11
N ASP A 368 -8.85 14.75 -13.92
CA ASP A 368 -8.91 15.04 -15.34
C ASP A 368 -9.02 16.53 -15.64
N LEU A 369 -9.93 17.23 -14.94
CA LEU A 369 -10.17 18.66 -15.17
C LEU A 369 -8.91 19.49 -14.87
N ALA A 370 -8.21 19.18 -13.78
CA ALA A 370 -6.96 19.86 -13.44
C ALA A 370 -5.85 19.54 -14.45
N THR A 371 -5.76 18.31 -14.92
CA THR A 371 -4.82 17.90 -15.96
C THR A 371 -5.07 18.67 -17.26
N LEU A 372 -6.32 18.73 -17.69
CA LEU A 372 -6.72 19.44 -18.89
C LEU A 372 -6.45 20.95 -18.78
N LEU A 373 -6.74 21.56 -17.63
CA LEU A 373 -6.45 22.98 -17.38
C LEU A 373 -4.95 23.25 -17.33
N ALA A 374 -4.12 22.36 -16.79
CA ALA A 374 -2.67 22.46 -16.82
C ALA A 374 -2.15 22.42 -18.28
N ILE A 375 -2.66 21.48 -19.09
CA ILE A 375 -2.33 21.39 -20.52
C ILE A 375 -2.74 22.69 -21.26
N ALA A 376 -3.97 23.18 -21.05
CA ALA A 376 -4.48 24.39 -21.69
C ALA A 376 -3.69 25.64 -21.28
N SER A 377 -3.32 25.73 -20.00
CA SER A 377 -2.47 26.80 -19.45
C SER A 377 -1.09 26.81 -20.12
N SER A 378 -0.44 25.65 -20.23
CA SER A 378 0.85 25.52 -20.91
C SER A 378 0.75 25.85 -22.41
N PHE A 379 -0.29 25.37 -23.09
CA PHE A 379 -0.49 25.63 -24.52
C PHE A 379 -0.69 27.11 -24.83
N ARG A 380 -1.38 27.86 -23.95
CA ARG A 380 -1.61 29.29 -24.08
C ARG A 380 -0.52 30.18 -23.51
N ASP A 381 0.43 29.58 -22.79
CA ASP A 381 1.46 30.25 -21.99
C ASP A 381 0.87 31.26 -20.99
N LEU A 382 -0.28 30.92 -20.41
CA LEU A 382 -1.01 31.72 -19.43
C LEU A 382 -1.10 30.97 -18.10
N PRO A 383 -0.65 31.58 -16.98
CA PRO A 383 -0.73 30.91 -15.68
C PRO A 383 -2.18 30.83 -15.17
N LEU A 384 -2.53 29.70 -14.55
CA LEU A 384 -3.70 29.61 -13.69
C LEU A 384 -3.41 30.29 -12.35
N GLY A 385 -4.44 30.86 -11.72
CA GLY A 385 -4.27 31.52 -10.42
C GLY A 385 -3.69 30.56 -9.38
N ARG A 386 -2.74 31.05 -8.57
CA ARG A 386 -2.09 30.24 -7.50
C ARG A 386 -3.09 29.66 -6.49
N ASP A 387 -4.17 30.37 -6.27
CA ASP A 387 -5.26 30.05 -5.35
C ASP A 387 -6.37 29.18 -5.97
N LEU A 388 -6.15 28.70 -7.21
CA LEU A 388 -7.10 27.89 -7.96
C LEU A 388 -6.80 26.39 -7.81
N ALA A 389 -7.84 25.63 -7.52
CA ALA A 389 -7.86 24.17 -7.67
C ALA A 389 -8.96 23.77 -8.66
N ALA A 390 -8.87 22.56 -9.20
CA ALA A 390 -9.90 22.05 -10.10
C ALA A 390 -10.16 20.55 -9.83
N VAL A 391 -11.43 20.17 -9.81
CA VAL A 391 -11.86 18.80 -9.55
C VAL A 391 -13.02 18.46 -10.47
N GLY A 392 -12.89 17.38 -11.24
CA GLY A 392 -13.95 16.92 -12.16
C GLY A 392 -13.46 15.85 -13.12
N GLU A 393 -14.34 14.93 -13.49
CA GLU A 393 -14.10 13.97 -14.56
C GLU A 393 -14.42 14.59 -15.92
N VAL A 394 -13.60 14.32 -16.92
CA VAL A 394 -13.81 14.83 -18.29
C VAL A 394 -14.28 13.70 -19.21
N GLY A 395 -15.47 13.86 -19.78
CA GLY A 395 -16.01 12.95 -20.77
C GLY A 395 -15.53 13.24 -22.20
N LEU A 396 -15.70 12.28 -23.10
CA LEU A 396 -15.26 12.39 -24.52
C LEU A 396 -15.99 13.48 -25.32
N SER A 397 -17.19 13.90 -24.88
CA SER A 397 -17.92 15.01 -25.50
C SER A 397 -17.43 16.38 -25.00
N GLY A 398 -16.51 16.40 -24.02
CA GLY A 398 -15.99 17.60 -23.38
C GLY A 398 -16.81 18.05 -22.18
N GLU A 399 -17.82 17.27 -21.76
CA GLU A 399 -18.61 17.52 -20.56
C GLU A 399 -17.79 17.28 -19.27
N ILE A 400 -18.08 18.05 -18.24
CA ILE A 400 -17.50 17.89 -16.91
C ILE A 400 -18.51 17.17 -16.02
N ARG A 401 -18.11 16.02 -15.49
CA ARG A 401 -18.93 15.12 -14.67
C ARG A 401 -18.59 15.20 -13.20
N SER A 402 -19.61 14.93 -12.38
CA SER A 402 -19.49 14.87 -10.93
C SER A 402 -18.55 13.73 -10.49
N VAL A 403 -17.82 13.99 -9.42
CA VAL A 403 -16.92 13.05 -8.76
C VAL A 403 -17.41 12.70 -7.36
N SER A 404 -16.96 11.57 -6.84
CA SER A 404 -17.30 11.12 -5.48
C SER A 404 -16.69 12.04 -4.41
N ASN A 405 -17.29 12.06 -3.21
CA ASN A 405 -16.77 12.74 -2.02
C ASN A 405 -16.40 14.21 -2.23
N LEU A 406 -17.14 14.95 -3.06
CA LEU A 406 -16.83 16.33 -3.44
C LEU A 406 -16.72 17.24 -2.20
N ASN A 407 -17.59 17.09 -1.20
CA ASN A 407 -17.54 17.88 0.03
C ASN A 407 -16.22 17.72 0.81
N SER A 408 -15.70 16.50 0.90
CA SER A 408 -14.41 16.24 1.56
C SER A 408 -13.26 16.88 0.81
N ARG A 409 -13.30 16.86 -0.54
CA ARG A 409 -12.30 17.51 -1.38
C ARG A 409 -12.32 19.03 -1.21
N LEU A 410 -13.51 19.64 -1.23
CA LEU A 410 -13.66 21.08 -1.06
C LEU A 410 -13.19 21.53 0.33
N SER A 411 -13.47 20.75 1.37
CA SER A 411 -13.01 21.03 2.73
C SER A 411 -11.48 21.03 2.81
N GLU A 412 -10.81 20.08 2.18
CA GLU A 412 -9.34 19.98 2.17
C GLU A 412 -8.73 21.11 1.32
N ILE A 413 -9.31 21.44 0.16
CA ILE A 413 -8.90 22.56 -0.69
C ILE A 413 -8.96 23.87 0.10
N ALA A 414 -10.07 24.12 0.81
CA ALA A 414 -10.23 25.33 1.64
C ALA A 414 -9.26 25.36 2.83
N ARG A 415 -9.07 24.20 3.50
CA ARG A 415 -8.13 24.05 4.63
C ARG A 415 -6.71 24.47 4.28
N LEU A 416 -6.29 24.18 3.03
CA LEU A 416 -4.95 24.52 2.52
C LEU A 416 -4.86 25.92 1.93
N GLY A 417 -5.91 26.75 2.08
CA GLY A 417 -5.90 28.16 1.78
C GLY A 417 -6.19 28.52 0.32
N PHE A 418 -6.64 27.57 -0.51
CA PHE A 418 -7.14 27.88 -1.84
C PHE A 418 -8.41 28.72 -1.73
N LYS A 419 -8.57 29.64 -2.68
CA LYS A 419 -9.69 30.59 -2.69
C LYS A 419 -10.72 30.28 -3.76
N ARG A 420 -10.34 29.56 -4.81
CA ARG A 420 -11.20 29.23 -5.95
C ARG A 420 -11.08 27.75 -6.29
N CYS A 421 -12.22 27.12 -6.59
CA CYS A 421 -12.25 25.75 -7.06
C CYS A 421 -13.19 25.60 -8.25
N VAL A 422 -12.67 25.08 -9.35
CA VAL A 422 -13.49 24.72 -10.52
C VAL A 422 -14.10 23.34 -10.27
N ILE A 423 -15.43 23.26 -10.38
CA ILE A 423 -16.21 22.06 -10.10
C ILE A 423 -17.23 21.79 -11.20
N PRO A 424 -17.74 20.56 -11.35
CA PRO A 424 -18.85 20.26 -12.25
C PRO A 424 -20.11 21.05 -11.90
N ALA A 425 -20.82 21.55 -12.92
CA ALA A 425 -22.11 22.25 -12.72
C ALA A 425 -23.23 21.29 -12.24
N HIS A 426 -23.18 20.03 -12.68
CA HIS A 426 -24.13 19.01 -12.25
C HIS A 426 -23.49 18.12 -11.18
N VAL A 427 -23.87 18.35 -9.94
CA VAL A 427 -23.39 17.57 -8.78
C VAL A 427 -24.56 16.75 -8.23
N LYS A 428 -24.31 15.50 -7.84
CA LYS A 428 -25.33 14.60 -7.32
C LYS A 428 -25.70 14.88 -5.86
N ASP A 429 -24.74 15.42 -5.10
CA ASP A 429 -24.86 15.64 -3.65
C ASP A 429 -25.08 17.12 -3.34
N ASP A 430 -25.71 17.42 -2.19
CA ASP A 430 -25.78 18.78 -1.70
C ASP A 430 -24.38 19.32 -1.39
N ILE A 431 -23.98 20.37 -2.10
CA ILE A 431 -22.68 20.98 -1.93
C ILE A 431 -22.66 21.81 -0.65
N ARG A 432 -21.78 21.45 0.26
CA ARG A 432 -21.42 22.27 1.43
C ARG A 432 -20.25 23.16 1.05
N LYS A 433 -20.55 24.41 0.70
CA LYS A 433 -19.51 25.39 0.36
C LYS A 433 -18.71 25.76 1.60
N PRO A 434 -17.38 25.48 1.64
CA PRO A 434 -16.53 25.94 2.75
C PRO A 434 -16.41 27.46 2.76
N ASP A 435 -16.24 28.04 3.94
CA ASP A 435 -16.01 29.49 4.09
C ASP A 435 -14.73 29.93 3.38
N GLY A 436 -14.83 31.04 2.64
CA GLY A 436 -13.70 31.62 1.92
C GLY A 436 -13.30 30.91 0.62
N LEU A 437 -14.02 29.87 0.19
CA LEU A 437 -13.80 29.18 -1.07
C LEU A 437 -14.88 29.56 -2.08
N GLU A 438 -14.50 30.18 -3.20
CA GLU A 438 -15.37 30.44 -4.34
C GLU A 438 -15.46 29.20 -5.23
N LEU A 439 -16.68 28.76 -5.56
CA LEU A 439 -16.93 27.63 -6.45
C LEU A 439 -17.28 28.12 -7.84
N ILE A 440 -16.49 27.71 -8.84
CA ILE A 440 -16.69 28.01 -10.25
C ILE A 440 -17.31 26.77 -10.89
N SER A 441 -18.63 26.77 -11.03
CA SER A 441 -19.38 25.67 -11.63
C SER A 441 -19.32 25.72 -13.14
N VAL A 442 -18.88 24.63 -13.79
CA VAL A 442 -18.70 24.52 -15.24
C VAL A 442 -19.36 23.26 -15.80
N LYS A 443 -19.95 23.37 -17.01
CA LYS A 443 -20.64 22.27 -17.69
C LYS A 443 -19.70 21.49 -18.61
N ASP A 444 -18.78 22.20 -19.23
CA ASP A 444 -17.87 21.66 -20.22
C ASP A 444 -16.49 22.32 -20.15
N ILE A 445 -15.54 21.75 -20.91
CA ILE A 445 -14.14 22.21 -20.92
C ILE A 445 -13.98 23.62 -21.49
N ARG A 446 -14.89 24.13 -22.37
CA ARG A 446 -14.82 25.47 -22.91
C ARG A 446 -15.17 26.49 -21.84
N GLU A 447 -16.23 26.22 -21.07
CA GLU A 447 -16.57 27.06 -19.91
C GLU A 447 -15.43 27.06 -18.89
N ALA A 448 -14.82 25.90 -18.60
CA ALA A 448 -13.71 25.80 -17.67
C ALA A 448 -12.48 26.61 -18.11
N ILE A 449 -12.09 26.51 -19.38
CA ILE A 449 -10.96 27.26 -19.96
C ILE A 449 -11.27 28.76 -19.95
N LYS A 450 -12.50 29.17 -20.35
CA LYS A 450 -12.91 30.57 -20.33
C LYS A 450 -12.93 31.19 -18.94
N ALA A 451 -13.39 30.43 -17.95
CA ALA A 451 -13.48 30.90 -16.56
C ALA A 451 -12.11 31.02 -15.86
N THR A 452 -11.07 30.34 -16.37
CA THR A 452 -9.75 30.25 -15.71
C THR A 452 -8.63 30.94 -16.48
N LEU A 453 -8.69 30.94 -17.82
CA LEU A 453 -7.66 31.48 -18.71
C LEU A 453 -8.16 32.66 -19.59
N GLY A 454 -9.42 33.08 -19.48
CA GLY A 454 -9.99 34.24 -20.19
C GLY A 454 -10.52 33.91 -21.56
#